data_176de3e7eef69b27cfb176bc1805d5fb
#
_entry.id   176de3e7eef69b27cfb176bc1805d5fb
#
_cell.length_a   1.000
_cell.length_b   1.000
_cell.length_c   1.000
_cell.angle_alpha   90.00
_cell.angle_beta   90.00
_cell.angle_gamma   90.00
#
_symmetry.space_group_name_H-M   'P 1'
#
loop_
_entity.id
_entity.type
_entity.pdbx_description
1 polymer ?
#
loop_
_entity_poly.entity_id
_entity_poly.type
_entity_poly.pdbx_seq_one_letter_code
_entity_poly.pdbx_strand_id
1 'polypeptide(L)'
;MTKTLLIEEKAYLGGTATGAQVSMFMGFADGEPDRPQQGIIKDVMDGLAAAGGTPGIETIYLCGRRDLDIPVIPYESEILKDLIFDLVDQAGVELLLHTRVIGAQVEDGVITALTIHNEQGVQTVSGKVVIDASFHGSVAVSAGCRWEIGDEKGVLQPGTLMYKMAGVDIARYEQVSQPERERLAQKGIEEGCLYVNNLLARPLPSGTIYSNMSRIRIDPLDAAQWSRAEMEARRQVRRISRFFIENVPGFE
;
A
#
# COMPACT_ATOMS: atom_id res chain seq x y z
N MET A 1 9.95 30.42 -0.89
CA MET A 1 9.25 29.12 -0.90
C MET A 1 8.10 29.18 -1.90
N THR A 2 7.87 28.10 -2.63
CA THR A 2 6.69 27.99 -3.51
C THR A 2 5.46 27.73 -2.65
N LYS A 3 4.36 28.48 -2.86
CA LYS A 3 3.10 28.19 -2.20
C LYS A 3 2.53 26.91 -2.80
N THR A 4 2.35 25.87 -1.98
CA THR A 4 1.87 24.55 -2.40
C THR A 4 0.61 24.19 -1.63
N LEU A 5 -0.41 23.69 -2.33
CA LEU A 5 -1.61 23.10 -1.76
C LEU A 5 -1.61 21.61 -2.08
N LEU A 6 -1.71 20.76 -1.05
CA LEU A 6 -1.92 19.33 -1.16
C LEU A 6 -3.39 19.01 -0.89
N ILE A 7 -4.05 18.36 -1.84
CA ILE A 7 -5.46 17.95 -1.74
C ILE A 7 -5.53 16.44 -1.59
N GLU A 8 -6.20 15.96 -0.56
CA GLU A 8 -6.35 14.53 -0.25
C GLU A 8 -7.81 14.20 0.13
N GLU A 9 -8.36 13.15 -0.47
CA GLU A 9 -9.74 12.73 -0.18
C GLU A 9 -9.92 12.02 1.17
N LYS A 10 -8.86 11.48 1.72
CA LYS A 10 -8.87 10.77 3.02
C LYS A 10 -8.51 11.69 4.18
N ALA A 11 -8.62 11.16 5.39
CA ALA A 11 -8.17 11.80 6.62
C ALA A 11 -6.67 11.60 6.89
N TYR A 12 -5.95 10.99 5.97
CA TYR A 12 -4.54 10.62 6.13
C TYR A 12 -3.81 10.69 4.79
N LEU A 13 -2.50 10.87 4.86
CA LEU A 13 -1.59 10.87 3.73
C LEU A 13 -0.94 9.50 3.52
N GLY A 14 -0.27 9.30 2.37
CA GLY A 14 0.52 8.11 2.07
C GLY A 14 -0.23 6.96 1.38
N GLY A 15 -1.52 7.13 1.11
CA GLY A 15 -2.32 6.21 0.27
C GLY A 15 -2.18 4.73 0.65
N THR A 16 -1.63 3.91 -0.26
CA THR A 16 -1.45 2.46 -0.04
C THR A 16 -0.46 2.13 1.08
N ALA A 17 0.57 2.95 1.25
CA ALA A 17 1.57 2.76 2.29
C ALA A 17 1.00 2.91 3.71
N THR A 18 -0.05 3.70 3.88
CA THR A 18 -0.67 4.00 5.16
C THR A 18 -2.06 3.40 5.29
N GLY A 19 -3.02 3.88 4.52
CA GLY A 19 -4.42 3.46 4.63
C GLY A 19 -4.71 2.04 4.19
N ALA A 20 -4.05 1.56 3.14
CA ALA A 20 -4.17 0.17 2.71
C ALA A 20 -3.20 -0.78 3.44
N GLN A 21 -2.39 -0.27 4.37
CA GLN A 21 -1.47 -1.03 5.22
C GLN A 21 -0.48 -1.92 4.45
N VAL A 22 0.01 -1.46 3.30
CA VAL A 22 1.14 -2.11 2.62
C VAL A 22 2.40 -1.77 3.39
N SER A 23 2.61 -2.44 4.50
CA SER A 23 3.62 -2.13 5.53
C SER A 23 5.05 -2.52 5.11
N MET A 24 5.40 -2.31 3.85
CA MET A 24 6.73 -2.65 3.32
C MET A 24 7.06 -1.81 2.09
N PHE A 25 8.16 -1.05 2.13
CA PHE A 25 8.74 -0.44 0.96
C PHE A 25 9.60 -1.43 0.19
N MET A 26 9.50 -1.40 -1.13
CA MET A 26 10.29 -2.22 -2.07
C MET A 26 10.72 -1.37 -3.26
N GLY A 27 11.78 -1.80 -3.97
CA GLY A 27 12.21 -1.16 -5.20
C GLY A 27 12.96 0.17 -5.01
N PHE A 28 13.47 0.44 -3.83
CA PHE A 28 14.21 1.65 -3.49
C PHE A 28 15.73 1.52 -3.67
N ALA A 29 16.23 0.30 -3.88
CA ALA A 29 17.64 0.03 -4.14
C ALA A 29 17.78 -0.63 -5.51
N ASP A 30 18.61 -0.07 -6.37
CA ASP A 30 18.87 -0.55 -7.75
C ASP A 30 19.70 -1.87 -7.78
N GLY A 31 19.37 -2.82 -6.91
CA GLY A 31 20.13 -4.05 -6.71
C GLY A 31 21.39 -3.89 -5.85
N GLU A 32 21.69 -2.67 -5.38
CA GLU A 32 22.80 -2.39 -4.48
C GLU A 32 22.27 -2.01 -3.08
N PRO A 33 22.12 -2.98 -2.18
CA PRO A 33 21.55 -2.72 -0.84
C PRO A 33 22.36 -1.73 0.00
N ASP A 34 23.64 -1.59 -0.30
CA ASP A 34 24.55 -0.68 0.41
C ASP A 34 24.57 0.75 -0.13
N ARG A 35 23.82 1.04 -1.20
CA ARG A 35 23.77 2.39 -1.76
C ARG A 35 22.99 3.32 -0.81
N PRO A 36 23.61 4.42 -0.33
CA PRO A 36 22.93 5.35 0.57
C PRO A 36 21.65 5.89 -0.08
N GLN A 37 20.53 5.72 0.58
CA GLN A 37 19.27 6.32 0.18
C GLN A 37 19.39 7.84 0.29
N GLN A 38 18.78 8.58 -0.63
CA GLN A 38 18.83 10.03 -0.68
C GLN A 38 17.44 10.64 -0.90
N GLY A 39 17.30 11.92 -0.61
CA GLY A 39 16.06 12.66 -0.76
C GLY A 39 14.98 12.22 0.21
N ILE A 40 13.72 12.41 -0.14
CA ILE A 40 12.55 12.22 0.73
C ILE A 40 12.47 10.78 1.29
N ILE A 41 12.86 9.78 0.51
CA ILE A 41 12.84 8.39 1.03
C ILE A 41 13.80 8.21 2.20
N LYS A 42 14.95 8.89 2.18
CA LYS A 42 15.89 8.86 3.31
C LYS A 42 15.28 9.53 4.54
N ASP A 43 14.63 10.68 4.38
CA ASP A 43 14.00 11.39 5.49
C ASP A 43 12.88 10.54 6.12
N VAL A 44 12.12 9.84 5.29
CA VAL A 44 11.08 8.88 5.74
C VAL A 44 11.71 7.70 6.48
N MET A 45 12.81 7.11 5.96
CA MET A 45 13.48 5.99 6.62
C MET A 45 14.09 6.39 7.96
N ASP A 46 14.77 7.53 8.00
CA ASP A 46 15.39 8.06 9.22
C ASP A 46 14.32 8.38 10.29
N GLY A 47 13.22 8.99 9.87
CA GLY A 47 12.09 9.30 10.75
C GLY A 47 11.41 8.04 11.30
N LEU A 48 11.17 7.03 10.47
CA LEU A 48 10.64 5.74 10.90
C LEU A 48 11.58 5.04 11.89
N ALA A 49 12.88 5.05 11.62
CA ALA A 49 13.88 4.46 12.52
C ALA A 49 13.93 5.19 13.86
N ALA A 50 13.94 6.52 13.84
CA ALA A 50 13.93 7.34 15.06
C ALA A 50 12.68 7.11 15.92
N ALA A 51 11.53 6.85 15.30
CA ALA A 51 10.28 6.55 15.98
C ALA A 51 10.09 5.05 16.35
N GLY A 52 11.08 4.20 16.08
CA GLY A 52 10.97 2.75 16.29
C GLY A 52 9.97 2.06 15.37
N GLY A 53 9.63 2.70 14.25
CA GLY A 53 8.62 2.25 13.29
C GLY A 53 9.13 1.31 12.21
N THR A 54 10.43 0.97 12.21
CA THR A 54 11.03 0.03 11.26
C THR A 54 12.22 -0.70 11.89
N PRO A 55 12.46 -1.98 11.53
CA PRO A 55 13.70 -2.68 11.89
C PRO A 55 14.88 -2.29 10.98
N GLY A 56 14.65 -1.48 9.93
CA GLY A 56 15.60 -1.15 8.89
C GLY A 56 15.43 -1.99 7.63
N ILE A 57 16.53 -2.09 6.85
CA ILE A 57 16.53 -2.85 5.60
C ILE A 57 16.62 -4.35 5.90
N GLU A 58 15.70 -5.10 5.35
CA GLU A 58 15.70 -6.56 5.33
C GLU A 58 15.80 -7.07 3.90
N THR A 59 16.18 -8.34 3.73
CA THR A 59 16.18 -9.01 2.42
C THR A 59 15.11 -10.09 2.40
N ILE A 60 14.32 -10.10 1.33
CA ILE A 60 13.30 -11.12 1.13
C ILE A 60 13.40 -11.74 -0.26
N TYR A 61 12.93 -12.98 -0.39
CA TYR A 61 12.73 -13.61 -1.70
C TYR A 61 11.42 -13.13 -2.35
N LEU A 62 11.49 -12.68 -3.59
CA LEU A 62 10.29 -12.22 -4.31
C LEU A 62 9.39 -13.41 -4.68
N CYS A 63 8.20 -13.49 -4.10
CA CYS A 63 7.05 -14.29 -4.55
C CYS A 63 7.39 -15.60 -5.29
N GLY A 64 8.17 -16.50 -4.67
CA GLY A 64 8.57 -17.78 -5.28
C GLY A 64 9.81 -17.74 -6.20
N ARG A 65 10.43 -16.57 -6.39
CA ARG A 65 11.70 -16.40 -7.08
C ARG A 65 12.83 -16.47 -6.06
N ARG A 66 13.39 -17.66 -5.85
CA ARG A 66 14.51 -17.89 -4.90
C ARG A 66 15.85 -17.35 -5.39
N ASP A 67 15.92 -17.02 -6.66
CA ASP A 67 17.07 -16.44 -7.36
C ASP A 67 17.10 -14.92 -7.31
N LEU A 68 16.09 -14.29 -6.67
CA LEU A 68 15.97 -12.86 -6.60
C LEU A 68 15.72 -12.37 -5.16
N ASP A 69 16.80 -11.99 -4.53
CA ASP A 69 16.78 -11.30 -3.25
C ASP A 69 16.42 -9.83 -3.46
N ILE A 70 15.42 -9.34 -2.72
CA ILE A 70 14.98 -7.96 -2.81
C ILE A 70 15.15 -7.28 -1.46
N PRO A 71 15.85 -6.13 -1.42
CA PRO A 71 15.87 -5.30 -0.24
C PRO A 71 14.48 -4.68 -0.01
N VAL A 72 14.02 -4.75 1.23
CA VAL A 72 12.72 -4.22 1.67
C VAL A 72 12.89 -3.49 3.00
N ILE A 73 11.95 -2.60 3.30
CA ILE A 73 11.87 -1.92 4.59
C ILE A 73 10.47 -2.16 5.13
N PRO A 74 10.31 -3.11 6.07
CA PRO A 74 9.07 -3.23 6.83
C PRO A 74 8.87 -2.00 7.71
N TYR A 75 7.61 -1.56 7.89
CA TYR A 75 7.32 -0.39 8.72
C TYR A 75 5.92 -0.42 9.32
N GLU A 76 5.74 0.35 10.40
CA GLU A 76 4.45 0.61 11.01
C GLU A 76 3.70 1.72 10.28
N SER A 77 2.57 1.37 9.68
CA SER A 77 1.78 2.30 8.87
C SER A 77 1.23 3.49 9.67
N GLU A 78 0.93 3.32 10.96
CA GLU A 78 0.43 4.43 11.80
C GLU A 78 1.55 5.43 12.12
N ILE A 79 2.77 4.93 12.40
CA ILE A 79 3.94 5.80 12.60
C ILE A 79 4.27 6.55 11.30
N LEU A 80 4.15 5.88 10.15
CA LEU A 80 4.35 6.54 8.85
C LEU A 80 3.32 7.64 8.59
N LYS A 81 2.05 7.46 9.00
CA LYS A 81 1.03 8.51 8.87
C LYS A 81 1.45 9.78 9.59
N ASP A 82 1.81 9.67 10.87
CA ASP A 82 2.23 10.82 11.68
C ASP A 82 3.46 11.49 11.08
N LEU A 83 4.46 10.70 10.70
CA LEU A 83 5.69 11.21 10.09
C LEU A 83 5.43 12.00 8.80
N ILE A 84 4.52 11.53 7.93
CA ILE A 84 4.20 12.25 6.69
C ILE A 84 3.51 13.58 6.99
N PHE A 85 2.65 13.65 8.00
CA PHE A 85 2.05 14.91 8.44
C PHE A 85 3.12 15.90 8.92
N ASP A 86 4.07 15.45 9.72
CA ASP A 86 5.19 16.27 10.20
C ASP A 86 6.04 16.79 9.04
N LEU A 87 6.35 15.96 8.05
CA LEU A 87 7.11 16.36 6.86
C LEU A 87 6.37 17.41 6.03
N VAL A 88 5.06 17.27 5.87
CA VAL A 88 4.21 18.21 5.13
C VAL A 88 4.12 19.55 5.86
N ASP A 89 3.93 19.54 7.18
CA ASP A 89 3.88 20.72 8.02
C ASP A 89 5.21 21.49 8.03
N GLN A 90 6.32 20.79 8.23
CA GLN A 90 7.67 21.35 8.18
C GLN A 90 8.01 21.96 6.82
N ALA A 91 7.48 21.41 5.74
CA ALA A 91 7.63 21.95 4.40
C ALA A 91 6.76 23.20 4.13
N GLY A 92 5.86 23.55 5.07
CA GLY A 92 4.94 24.68 4.93
C GLY A 92 3.92 24.48 3.81
N VAL A 93 3.52 23.24 3.55
CA VAL A 93 2.50 22.90 2.56
C VAL A 93 1.11 23.10 3.16
N GLU A 94 0.25 23.83 2.45
CA GLU A 94 -1.15 23.96 2.80
C GLU A 94 -1.87 22.64 2.51
N LEU A 95 -2.58 22.08 3.49
CA LEU A 95 -3.21 20.77 3.39
C LEU A 95 -4.74 20.90 3.39
N LEU A 96 -5.39 20.24 2.44
CA LEU A 96 -6.85 20.18 2.31
C LEU A 96 -7.30 18.71 2.27
N LEU A 97 -7.62 18.16 3.44
CA LEU A 97 -8.12 16.79 3.60
C LEU A 97 -9.63 16.68 3.31
N HIS A 98 -10.14 15.45 3.28
CA HIS A 98 -11.56 15.15 3.00
C HIS A 98 -12.06 15.83 1.74
N THR A 99 -11.17 16.07 0.78
CA THR A 99 -11.46 16.80 -0.45
C THR A 99 -11.04 16.00 -1.65
N ARG A 100 -12.00 15.70 -2.50
CA ARG A 100 -11.77 14.92 -3.71
C ARG A 100 -11.67 15.83 -4.93
N VAL A 101 -10.66 15.62 -5.76
CA VAL A 101 -10.62 16.21 -7.10
C VAL A 101 -11.57 15.40 -8.00
N ILE A 102 -12.55 16.07 -8.59
CA ILE A 102 -13.58 15.46 -9.43
C ILE A 102 -13.51 15.88 -10.90
N GLY A 103 -12.61 16.80 -11.26
CA GLY A 103 -12.42 17.25 -12.62
C GLY A 103 -11.24 18.18 -12.80
N ALA A 104 -10.82 18.35 -14.05
CA ALA A 104 -9.84 19.35 -14.47
C ALA A 104 -10.42 20.23 -15.58
N GLN A 105 -10.18 21.54 -15.51
CA GLN A 105 -10.47 22.48 -16.57
C GLN A 105 -9.22 22.65 -17.42
N VAL A 106 -9.35 22.50 -18.74
CA VAL A 106 -8.23 22.53 -19.66
C VAL A 106 -8.51 23.56 -20.76
N GLU A 107 -7.58 24.46 -20.98
CA GLU A 107 -7.59 25.44 -22.06
C GLU A 107 -6.27 25.33 -22.83
N ASP A 108 -6.32 25.19 -24.13
CA ASP A 108 -5.16 25.04 -25.01
C ASP A 108 -4.13 23.99 -24.54
N GLY A 109 -4.60 22.87 -23.99
CA GLY A 109 -3.76 21.78 -23.48
C GLY A 109 -3.11 22.04 -22.11
N VAL A 110 -3.52 23.11 -21.43
CA VAL A 110 -3.01 23.47 -20.09
C VAL A 110 -4.14 23.33 -19.07
N ILE A 111 -3.87 22.68 -17.92
CA ILE A 111 -4.81 22.66 -16.81
C ILE A 111 -4.84 24.05 -16.17
N THR A 112 -5.98 24.74 -16.25
CA THR A 112 -6.18 26.08 -15.69
C THR A 112 -6.77 26.03 -14.29
N ALA A 113 -7.54 24.99 -13.97
CA ALA A 113 -8.13 24.78 -12.65
C ALA A 113 -8.51 23.32 -12.41
N LEU A 114 -8.65 22.97 -11.13
CA LEU A 114 -9.23 21.71 -10.67
C LEU A 114 -10.60 21.95 -10.07
N THR A 115 -11.55 21.07 -10.36
CA THR A 115 -12.84 21.01 -9.70
C THR A 115 -12.71 20.04 -8.51
N ILE A 116 -13.00 20.53 -7.31
CA ILE A 116 -12.94 19.77 -6.08
C ILE A 116 -14.32 19.66 -5.44
N HIS A 117 -14.51 18.64 -4.62
CA HIS A 117 -15.73 18.42 -3.83
C HIS A 117 -15.36 18.02 -2.39
N ASN A 118 -16.00 18.67 -1.44
CA ASN A 118 -15.95 18.37 0.00
C ASN A 118 -17.29 18.74 0.65
N GLU A 119 -17.37 18.76 1.98
CA GLU A 119 -18.59 19.11 2.73
C GLU A 119 -19.10 20.55 2.48
N GLN A 120 -18.26 21.42 1.95
CA GLN A 120 -18.67 22.78 1.51
C GLN A 120 -19.26 22.79 0.09
N GLY A 121 -19.34 21.64 -0.57
CA GLY A 121 -19.84 21.50 -1.91
C GLY A 121 -18.74 21.49 -2.98
N VAL A 122 -19.14 21.85 -4.22
CA VAL A 122 -18.23 21.89 -5.37
C VAL A 122 -17.55 23.25 -5.46
N GLN A 123 -16.23 23.23 -5.59
CA GLN A 123 -15.38 24.41 -5.64
C GLN A 123 -14.34 24.29 -6.76
N THR A 124 -13.69 25.39 -7.08
CA THR A 124 -12.61 25.43 -8.08
C THR A 124 -11.33 25.95 -7.44
N VAL A 125 -10.22 25.27 -7.71
CA VAL A 125 -8.88 25.67 -7.27
C VAL A 125 -7.96 25.81 -8.47
N SER A 126 -7.22 26.92 -8.55
CA SER A 126 -6.27 27.20 -9.63
C SER A 126 -4.84 27.13 -9.13
N GLY A 127 -3.93 26.69 -9.99
CA GLY A 127 -2.49 26.64 -9.72
C GLY A 127 -1.67 26.80 -10.99
N LYS A 128 -0.43 27.27 -10.87
CA LYS A 128 0.49 27.40 -12.02
C LYS A 128 1.02 26.03 -12.48
N VAL A 129 1.13 25.09 -11.57
CA VAL A 129 1.59 23.71 -11.82
C VAL A 129 0.66 22.77 -11.06
N VAL A 130 0.25 21.72 -11.75
CA VAL A 130 -0.57 20.65 -11.17
C VAL A 130 0.23 19.35 -11.21
N ILE A 131 0.35 18.68 -10.07
CA ILE A 131 0.98 17.38 -9.94
C ILE A 131 -0.11 16.37 -9.59
N ASP A 132 -0.37 15.41 -10.47
CA ASP A 132 -1.27 14.30 -10.19
C ASP A 132 -0.53 13.22 -9.41
N ALA A 133 -0.69 13.23 -8.09
CA ALA A 133 -0.21 12.21 -7.18
C ALA A 133 -1.36 11.26 -6.74
N SER A 134 -2.51 11.29 -7.42
CA SER A 134 -3.60 10.36 -7.15
C SER A 134 -3.21 8.95 -7.61
N PHE A 135 -3.68 7.95 -6.87
CA PHE A 135 -3.40 6.54 -7.19
C PHE A 135 -3.90 6.14 -8.59
N HIS A 136 -4.96 6.77 -9.06
CA HIS A 136 -5.64 6.41 -10.30
C HIS A 136 -5.28 7.28 -11.51
N GLY A 137 -4.42 8.28 -11.36
CA GLY A 137 -4.16 9.26 -12.42
C GLY A 137 -5.43 10.06 -12.80
N SER A 138 -6.33 10.28 -11.84
CA SER A 138 -7.67 10.82 -12.12
C SER A 138 -7.65 12.24 -12.64
N VAL A 139 -6.67 13.05 -12.27
CA VAL A 139 -6.49 14.40 -12.81
C VAL A 139 -6.01 14.33 -14.26
N ALA A 140 -5.03 13.50 -14.55
CA ALA A 140 -4.49 13.31 -15.90
C ALA A 140 -5.58 12.79 -16.86
N VAL A 141 -6.38 11.80 -16.43
CA VAL A 141 -7.52 11.29 -17.22
C VAL A 141 -8.56 12.38 -17.44
N SER A 142 -8.91 13.14 -16.41
CA SER A 142 -9.86 14.24 -16.48
C SER A 142 -9.36 15.38 -17.39
N ALA A 143 -8.05 15.55 -17.50
CA ALA A 143 -7.42 16.52 -18.41
C ALA A 143 -7.30 16.00 -19.86
N GLY A 144 -7.80 14.81 -20.16
CA GLY A 144 -7.79 14.23 -21.52
C GLY A 144 -6.50 13.51 -21.89
N CYS A 145 -5.62 13.21 -20.93
CA CYS A 145 -4.43 12.42 -21.20
C CYS A 145 -4.80 10.99 -21.60
N ARG A 146 -4.00 10.43 -22.52
CA ARG A 146 -4.13 9.01 -22.87
C ARG A 146 -3.80 8.14 -21.65
N TRP A 147 -4.58 7.10 -21.44
CA TRP A 147 -4.39 6.11 -20.39
C TRP A 147 -4.66 4.70 -20.89
N GLU A 148 -4.13 3.73 -20.20
CA GLU A 148 -4.31 2.30 -20.49
C GLU A 148 -4.61 1.57 -19.17
N ILE A 149 -5.30 0.43 -19.26
CA ILE A 149 -5.65 -0.40 -18.12
C ILE A 149 -5.45 -1.88 -18.43
N GLY A 150 -4.77 -2.59 -17.53
CA GLY A 150 -4.46 -4.01 -17.71
C GLY A 150 -3.30 -4.25 -18.68
N ASP A 151 -3.11 -5.52 -19.01
CA ASP A 151 -2.19 -5.95 -20.06
C ASP A 151 -2.83 -5.81 -21.46
N GLU A 152 -2.13 -6.27 -22.49
CA GLU A 152 -2.61 -6.28 -23.89
C GLU A 152 -3.95 -7.02 -24.07
N LYS A 153 -4.35 -7.87 -23.11
CA LYS A 153 -5.62 -8.61 -23.08
C LYS A 153 -6.64 -8.00 -22.15
N GLY A 154 -6.33 -6.85 -21.56
CA GLY A 154 -7.16 -6.18 -20.54
C GLY A 154 -7.16 -6.89 -19.18
N VAL A 155 -6.20 -7.78 -18.92
CA VAL A 155 -6.11 -8.50 -17.65
C VAL A 155 -5.42 -7.64 -16.61
N LEU A 156 -6.08 -7.44 -15.48
CA LEU A 156 -5.59 -6.69 -14.34
C LEU A 156 -4.92 -7.59 -13.30
N GLN A 157 -3.97 -7.02 -12.57
CA GLN A 157 -3.48 -7.63 -11.35
C GLN A 157 -4.64 -7.85 -10.36
N PRO A 158 -4.68 -8.99 -9.66
CA PRO A 158 -5.71 -9.19 -8.65
C PRO A 158 -5.55 -8.20 -7.50
N GLY A 159 -6.66 -7.66 -7.03
CA GLY A 159 -6.71 -6.89 -5.80
C GLY A 159 -6.46 -7.77 -4.57
N THR A 160 -6.03 -7.15 -3.49
CA THR A 160 -5.83 -7.79 -2.19
C THR A 160 -6.33 -6.89 -1.07
N LEU A 161 -6.85 -7.49 0.00
CA LEU A 161 -7.06 -6.82 1.27
C LEU A 161 -5.90 -7.18 2.19
N MET A 162 -5.08 -6.19 2.50
CA MET A 162 -4.04 -6.32 3.51
C MET A 162 -4.67 -6.36 4.90
N TYR A 163 -4.08 -7.12 5.81
CA TYR A 163 -4.56 -7.21 7.18
C TYR A 163 -3.41 -7.51 8.15
N LYS A 164 -3.65 -7.27 9.43
CA LYS A 164 -2.70 -7.57 10.51
C LYS A 164 -3.30 -8.61 11.46
N MET A 165 -2.43 -9.42 12.03
CA MET A 165 -2.73 -10.35 13.12
C MET A 165 -1.88 -9.98 14.33
N ALA A 166 -2.50 -9.95 15.52
CA ALA A 166 -1.85 -9.70 16.79
C ALA A 166 -1.91 -10.95 17.68
N GLY A 167 -1.11 -10.96 18.74
CA GLY A 167 -1.06 -12.09 19.68
C GLY A 167 -0.26 -13.29 19.15
N VAL A 168 0.56 -13.10 18.11
CA VAL A 168 1.38 -14.15 17.51
C VAL A 168 2.69 -14.28 18.28
N ASP A 169 3.08 -15.51 18.61
CA ASP A 169 4.43 -15.85 19.06
C ASP A 169 5.39 -15.80 17.86
N ILE A 170 5.94 -14.61 17.62
CA ILE A 170 6.83 -14.35 16.48
C ILE A 170 8.06 -15.26 16.53
N ALA A 171 8.66 -15.44 17.70
CA ALA A 171 9.86 -16.26 17.84
C ALA A 171 9.61 -17.71 17.42
N ARG A 172 8.45 -18.26 17.77
CA ARG A 172 8.03 -19.60 17.34
C ARG A 172 7.70 -19.65 15.84
N TYR A 173 7.05 -18.64 15.31
CA TYR A 173 6.76 -18.56 13.88
C TYR A 173 8.04 -18.47 13.03
N GLU A 174 9.03 -17.71 13.44
CA GLU A 174 10.29 -17.57 12.73
C GLU A 174 11.11 -18.88 12.67
N GLN A 175 10.91 -19.78 13.63
CA GLN A 175 11.53 -21.11 13.63
C GLN A 175 10.90 -22.06 12.60
N VAL A 176 9.74 -21.74 12.02
CA VAL A 176 9.13 -22.56 10.97
C VAL A 176 10.02 -22.55 9.73
N SER A 177 10.60 -23.69 9.42
CA SER A 177 11.52 -23.85 8.29
C SER A 177 10.85 -23.55 6.95
N GLN A 178 11.65 -23.15 5.96
CA GLN A 178 11.11 -22.88 4.62
C GLN A 178 10.37 -24.06 3.98
N PRO A 179 10.87 -25.32 4.04
CA PRO A 179 10.10 -26.47 3.56
C PRO A 179 8.76 -26.66 4.28
N GLU A 180 8.70 -26.39 5.58
CA GLU A 180 7.46 -26.50 6.33
C GLU A 180 6.48 -25.36 5.96
N ARG A 181 6.95 -24.14 5.74
CA ARG A 181 6.13 -23.03 5.21
C ARG A 181 5.51 -23.38 3.87
N GLU A 182 6.28 -24.00 2.96
CA GLU A 182 5.80 -24.43 1.65
C GLU A 182 4.76 -25.55 1.78
N ARG A 183 5.00 -26.54 2.65
CA ARG A 183 4.05 -27.62 2.93
C ARG A 183 2.73 -27.07 3.49
N LEU A 184 2.79 -26.14 4.43
CA LEU A 184 1.60 -25.49 5.00
C LEU A 184 0.86 -24.65 3.96
N ALA A 185 1.57 -23.91 3.11
CA ALA A 185 0.96 -23.14 2.03
C ALA A 185 0.24 -24.06 1.04
N GLN A 186 0.87 -25.17 0.64
CA GLN A 186 0.27 -26.15 -0.25
C GLN A 186 -0.99 -26.77 0.38
N LYS A 187 -0.92 -27.18 1.65
CA LYS A 187 -2.11 -27.65 2.40
C LYS A 187 -3.24 -26.64 2.36
N GLY A 188 -2.95 -25.37 2.64
CA GLY A 188 -3.97 -24.31 2.64
C GLY A 188 -4.62 -24.07 1.27
N ILE A 189 -3.86 -24.26 0.17
CA ILE A 189 -4.41 -24.23 -1.20
C ILE A 189 -5.34 -25.40 -1.44
N GLU A 190 -4.93 -26.63 -1.09
CA GLU A 190 -5.72 -27.84 -1.26
C GLU A 190 -7.03 -27.79 -0.46
N GLU A 191 -7.02 -27.20 0.70
CA GLU A 191 -8.20 -26.96 1.54
C GLU A 191 -9.06 -25.75 1.09
N GLY A 192 -8.63 -25.00 0.07
CA GLY A 192 -9.32 -23.81 -0.42
C GLY A 192 -9.28 -22.61 0.55
N CYS A 193 -8.33 -22.64 1.50
CA CYS A 193 -8.15 -21.59 2.50
C CYS A 193 -7.17 -20.51 2.04
N LEU A 194 -6.13 -20.89 1.29
CA LEU A 194 -5.11 -19.98 0.78
C LEU A 194 -5.21 -19.81 -0.74
N TYR A 195 -4.73 -18.67 -1.21
CA TYR A 195 -4.79 -18.24 -2.62
C TYR A 195 -3.40 -18.06 -3.25
N VAL A 196 -2.37 -18.26 -2.46
CA VAL A 196 -0.95 -18.16 -2.86
C VAL A 196 -0.15 -19.29 -2.22
N ASN A 197 0.86 -19.77 -2.93
CA ASN A 197 1.73 -20.88 -2.52
C ASN A 197 2.86 -20.45 -1.57
N ASN A 198 2.64 -19.41 -0.80
CA ASN A 198 3.59 -18.92 0.20
C ASN A 198 2.83 -18.34 1.39
N LEU A 199 3.41 -18.43 2.58
CA LEU A 199 2.90 -17.76 3.77
C LEU A 199 3.45 -16.32 3.79
N LEU A 200 2.73 -15.41 3.10
CA LEU A 200 3.09 -13.98 3.03
C LEU A 200 2.67 -13.25 4.32
N ALA A 201 3.28 -13.66 5.42
CA ALA A 201 3.07 -13.15 6.76
C ALA A 201 4.40 -12.62 7.31
N ARG A 202 4.47 -11.33 7.62
CA ARG A 202 5.70 -10.65 8.03
C ARG A 202 5.53 -9.97 9.38
N PRO A 203 6.44 -10.21 10.33
CA PRO A 203 6.48 -9.47 11.58
C PRO A 203 6.73 -7.97 11.35
N LEU A 204 6.16 -7.16 12.22
CA LEU A 204 6.37 -5.72 12.32
C LEU A 204 6.91 -5.37 13.72
N PRO A 205 7.55 -4.20 13.90
CA PRO A 205 8.12 -3.78 15.18
C PRO A 205 7.11 -3.79 16.34
N SER A 206 5.84 -3.57 16.08
CA SER A 206 4.76 -3.62 17.08
C SER A 206 4.46 -5.02 17.63
N GLY A 207 5.12 -6.07 17.12
CA GLY A 207 4.77 -7.45 17.46
C GLY A 207 3.52 -7.96 16.75
N THR A 208 3.00 -7.22 15.77
CA THR A 208 1.96 -7.72 14.86
C THR A 208 2.58 -8.34 13.61
N ILE A 209 1.79 -9.15 12.92
CA ILE A 209 2.16 -9.67 11.60
C ILE A 209 1.22 -9.07 10.56
N TYR A 210 1.76 -8.45 9.50
CA TYR A 210 0.95 -8.08 8.34
C TYR A 210 0.97 -9.18 7.29
N SER A 211 -0.09 -9.23 6.50
CA SER A 211 -0.28 -10.29 5.51
C SER A 211 -0.89 -9.79 4.20
N ASN A 212 -0.36 -10.32 3.08
CA ASN A 212 -0.82 -10.06 1.71
C ASN A 212 -1.21 -11.38 1.03
N MET A 213 -2.34 -11.98 1.42
CA MET A 213 -2.68 -13.35 0.99
C MET A 213 -4.05 -13.48 0.32
N SER A 214 -4.94 -12.48 0.40
CA SER A 214 -6.20 -12.52 -0.35
C SER A 214 -5.96 -12.21 -1.83
N ARG A 215 -6.84 -12.71 -2.71
CA ARG A 215 -6.75 -12.47 -4.16
C ARG A 215 -8.15 -12.35 -4.74
N ILE A 216 -8.44 -11.20 -5.36
CA ILE A 216 -9.75 -10.91 -5.92
C ILE A 216 -9.57 -10.22 -7.27
N ARG A 217 -10.26 -10.73 -8.28
CA ARG A 217 -10.32 -10.08 -9.59
C ARG A 217 -11.54 -9.18 -9.64
N ILE A 218 -11.33 -7.96 -10.03
CA ILE A 218 -12.36 -6.94 -10.18
C ILE A 218 -12.06 -6.08 -11.41
N ASP A 219 -13.10 -5.45 -11.95
CA ASP A 219 -12.96 -4.27 -12.76
C ASP A 219 -12.92 -3.05 -11.82
N PRO A 220 -11.81 -2.31 -11.73
CA PRO A 220 -11.67 -1.19 -10.82
C PRO A 220 -12.50 0.04 -11.24
N LEU A 221 -13.07 0.05 -12.44
CA LEU A 221 -13.96 1.11 -12.92
C LEU A 221 -15.43 0.83 -12.56
N ASP A 222 -15.76 -0.35 -12.04
CA ASP A 222 -17.11 -0.73 -11.62
C ASP A 222 -17.25 -0.66 -10.08
N ALA A 223 -17.92 0.38 -9.58
CA ALA A 223 -18.13 0.57 -8.14
C ALA A 223 -18.92 -0.57 -7.47
N ALA A 224 -19.82 -1.25 -8.21
CA ALA A 224 -20.55 -2.38 -7.67
C ALA A 224 -19.65 -3.62 -7.53
N GLN A 225 -18.71 -3.82 -8.46
CA GLN A 225 -17.69 -4.86 -8.32
C GLN A 225 -16.75 -4.57 -7.15
N TRP A 226 -16.34 -3.31 -6.95
CA TRP A 226 -15.58 -2.90 -5.76
C TRP A 226 -16.26 -3.31 -4.47
N SER A 227 -17.55 -3.00 -4.32
CA SER A 227 -18.32 -3.33 -3.12
C SER A 227 -18.40 -4.84 -2.88
N ARG A 228 -18.62 -5.64 -3.93
CA ARG A 228 -18.61 -7.11 -3.85
C ARG A 228 -17.21 -7.65 -3.48
N ALA A 229 -16.16 -7.07 -4.07
CA ALA A 229 -14.78 -7.44 -3.80
C ALA A 229 -14.38 -7.20 -2.34
N GLU A 230 -14.76 -6.06 -1.76
CA GLU A 230 -14.54 -5.77 -0.34
C GLU A 230 -15.19 -6.82 0.58
N MET A 231 -16.42 -7.22 0.27
CA MET A 231 -17.11 -8.26 1.04
C MET A 231 -16.42 -9.62 0.92
N GLU A 232 -16.01 -10.01 -0.30
CA GLU A 232 -15.34 -11.29 -0.52
C GLU A 232 -13.92 -11.28 0.07
N ALA A 233 -13.17 -10.17 -0.04
CA ALA A 233 -11.87 -10.02 0.59
C ALA A 233 -11.92 -10.29 2.09
N ARG A 234 -12.92 -9.74 2.79
CA ARG A 234 -13.12 -9.98 4.23
C ARG A 234 -13.44 -11.44 4.55
N ARG A 235 -14.18 -12.12 3.67
CA ARG A 235 -14.41 -13.56 3.84
C ARG A 235 -13.13 -14.36 3.66
N GLN A 236 -12.32 -14.01 2.65
CA GLN A 236 -11.01 -14.62 2.42
C GLN A 236 -10.08 -14.40 3.63
N VAL A 237 -9.97 -13.18 4.13
CA VAL A 237 -9.15 -12.88 5.31
C VAL A 237 -9.55 -13.73 6.51
N ARG A 238 -10.86 -13.89 6.77
CA ARG A 238 -11.32 -14.77 7.88
C ARG A 238 -10.94 -16.24 7.67
N ARG A 239 -11.03 -16.77 6.43
CA ARG A 239 -10.59 -18.14 6.14
C ARG A 239 -9.09 -18.31 6.33
N ILE A 240 -8.32 -17.37 5.80
CA ILE A 240 -6.85 -17.35 5.91
C ILE A 240 -6.43 -17.26 7.37
N SER A 241 -6.97 -16.32 8.14
CA SER A 241 -6.64 -16.16 9.56
C SER A 241 -6.95 -17.41 10.38
N ARG A 242 -8.09 -18.05 10.12
CA ARG A 242 -8.45 -19.32 10.78
C ARG A 242 -7.46 -20.43 10.43
N PHE A 243 -7.09 -20.55 9.15
CA PHE A 243 -6.08 -21.51 8.73
C PHE A 243 -4.75 -21.31 9.45
N PHE A 244 -4.31 -20.05 9.60
CA PHE A 244 -3.09 -19.73 10.33
C PHE A 244 -3.19 -20.15 11.80
N ILE A 245 -4.26 -19.80 12.49
CA ILE A 245 -4.49 -20.15 13.91
C ILE A 245 -4.49 -21.67 14.10
N GLU A 246 -5.09 -22.42 13.19
CA GLU A 246 -5.22 -23.87 13.31
C GLU A 246 -4.00 -24.68 12.87
N ASN A 247 -3.12 -24.09 12.05
CA ASN A 247 -2.09 -24.87 11.35
C ASN A 247 -0.67 -24.29 11.45
N VAL A 248 -0.51 -22.98 11.69
CA VAL A 248 0.82 -22.36 11.62
C VAL A 248 1.35 -22.12 13.03
N PRO A 249 2.50 -22.73 13.39
CA PRO A 249 3.09 -22.55 14.73
C PRO A 249 3.30 -21.08 15.08
N GLY A 250 2.89 -20.70 16.27
CA GLY A 250 2.97 -19.33 16.78
C GLY A 250 1.70 -18.51 16.60
N PHE A 251 0.69 -19.02 15.86
CA PHE A 251 -0.58 -18.32 15.63
C PHE A 251 -1.74 -18.83 16.48
N GLU A 252 -1.53 -19.80 17.36
CA GLU A 252 -2.56 -20.43 18.22
C GLU A 252 -3.23 -19.47 19.20
#